data_6e4b22f6eb701bff9e37d120529b4be9
#
_entry.id   6e4b22f6eb701bff9e37d120529b4be9
#
_cell.length_a   1.000
_cell.length_b   1.000
_cell.length_c   1.000
_cell.angle_alpha   90.00
_cell.angle_beta   90.00
_cell.angle_gamma   90.00
#
_symmetry.space_group_name_H-M   'P 1'
#
loop_
_entity.id
_entity.type
_entity.pdbx_description
1 polymer ?
#
loop_
_entity_poly.entity_id
_entity_poly.type
_entity_poly.pdbx_seq_one_letter_code
_entity_poly.pdbx_strand_id
1 'polypeptide(L)'
;MVFALIQTGSVSLTKWTTYLPCRGRYAQSKQRRVRRWLGNSRINIHRLYKPLIQAALATWEAESLYLCLDTSLFWEEYCLIRLAVVYRGRSIPLAWRVLEHASASVSADTYQALLMQSAQYLPADVAVILLADRGFVHTRAMQTMRQLGWHYRIRLKSDTWLWRPGSGWCQPTSFHLTRGKALCFHNVRLHLQEKYGPVHVILGRNNINGEFWAVVSDQPTCPKTFAEYGLRFDIEEGFLDDQSSGWNLQRSEIRSLTDLSRLWFILAVATLYVTA
;
A
#
# COMPACT_ATOMS: atom_id res chain seq x y z
N MET A 1 -11.35 13.56 17.36
CA MET A 1 -10.46 13.90 16.23
C MET A 1 -10.97 13.28 14.93
N VAL A 2 -11.20 11.98 14.85
CA VAL A 2 -11.78 11.33 13.64
C VAL A 2 -13.07 12.04 13.18
N PHE A 3 -14.05 12.19 14.07
CA PHE A 3 -15.27 12.93 13.78
C PHE A 3 -15.02 14.35 13.26
N ALA A 4 -14.08 15.08 13.89
CA ALA A 4 -13.70 16.43 13.47
C ALA A 4 -13.06 16.43 12.06
N LEU A 5 -12.23 15.44 11.75
CA LEU A 5 -11.65 15.26 10.42
C LEU A 5 -12.75 15.04 9.37
N ILE A 6 -13.67 14.11 9.61
CA ILE A 6 -14.78 13.80 8.70
C ILE A 6 -15.67 15.03 8.45
N GLN A 7 -16.02 15.78 9.50
CA GLN A 7 -16.87 16.96 9.39
C GLN A 7 -16.20 18.13 8.66
N THR A 8 -14.88 18.23 8.72
CA THR A 8 -14.14 19.37 8.14
C THR A 8 -13.50 19.07 6.80
N GLY A 9 -13.37 17.80 6.42
CA GLY A 9 -12.61 17.37 5.23
C GLY A 9 -11.16 17.88 5.24
N SER A 10 -10.57 18.11 6.42
CA SER A 10 -9.24 18.74 6.49
C SER A 10 -8.52 18.44 7.78
N VAL A 11 -7.20 18.22 7.71
CA VAL A 11 -6.32 18.03 8.87
C VAL A 11 -6.00 19.32 9.63
N SER A 12 -6.78 20.37 9.44
CA SER A 12 -6.60 21.65 10.14
C SER A 12 -7.01 21.56 11.62
N LEU A 13 -6.05 21.62 12.54
CA LEU A 13 -6.32 21.60 13.98
C LEU A 13 -7.23 22.76 14.42
N THR A 14 -7.15 23.90 13.75
CA THR A 14 -8.02 25.06 14.01
C THR A 14 -9.47 24.74 13.70
N LYS A 15 -9.74 24.16 12.53
CA LYS A 15 -11.09 23.73 12.14
C LYS A 15 -11.66 22.65 13.07
N TRP A 16 -10.82 21.77 13.61
CA TRP A 16 -11.25 20.70 14.51
C TRP A 16 -11.76 21.19 15.86
N THR A 17 -11.34 22.40 16.29
CA THR A 17 -11.69 22.93 17.63
C THR A 17 -13.19 22.99 17.90
N THR A 18 -14.01 23.20 16.88
CA THR A 18 -15.47 23.24 16.97
C THR A 18 -16.05 21.88 17.32
N TYR A 19 -15.44 20.80 16.81
CA TYR A 19 -15.96 19.43 16.92
C TYR A 19 -15.31 18.61 18.04
N LEU A 20 -14.40 19.22 18.82
CA LEU A 20 -13.73 18.51 19.91
C LEU A 20 -14.53 18.62 21.21
N PRO A 21 -15.05 17.50 21.74
CA PRO A 21 -15.76 17.47 23.02
C PRO A 21 -14.74 17.60 24.16
N CYS A 22 -14.39 18.81 24.54
CA CYS A 22 -13.51 19.04 25.67
C CYS A 22 -13.89 20.30 26.45
N ARG A 23 -13.58 20.30 27.77
CA ARG A 23 -13.90 21.42 28.70
C ARG A 23 -13.14 22.73 28.39
N GLY A 24 -12.20 22.71 27.47
CA GLY A 24 -11.44 23.91 27.06
C GLY A 24 -12.35 24.95 26.40
N ARG A 25 -12.47 26.13 26.98
CA ARG A 25 -13.29 27.24 26.44
C ARG A 25 -12.66 27.85 25.18
N TYR A 26 -11.32 27.92 25.13
CA TYR A 26 -10.58 28.58 24.06
C TYR A 26 -10.06 27.60 23.00
N ALA A 27 -10.08 28.00 21.73
CA ALA A 27 -9.56 27.23 20.61
C ALA A 27 -8.12 26.76 20.81
N GLN A 28 -7.26 27.64 21.32
CA GLN A 28 -5.85 27.31 21.63
C GLN A 28 -5.71 26.16 22.64
N SER A 29 -6.58 26.11 23.67
CA SER A 29 -6.56 25.04 24.66
C SER A 29 -6.93 23.70 24.02
N LYS A 30 -7.89 23.71 23.11
CA LYS A 30 -8.30 22.53 22.33
C LYS A 30 -7.17 22.06 21.40
N GLN A 31 -6.55 22.97 20.67
CA GLN A 31 -5.39 22.66 19.80
C GLN A 31 -4.22 22.09 20.60
N ARG A 32 -3.87 22.67 21.75
CA ARG A 32 -2.81 22.14 22.63
C ARG A 32 -3.11 20.71 23.09
N ARG A 33 -4.36 20.39 23.34
CA ARG A 33 -4.76 19.02 23.71
C ARG A 33 -4.57 18.04 22.55
N VAL A 34 -4.93 18.42 21.33
CA VAL A 34 -4.67 17.59 20.13
C VAL A 34 -3.18 17.41 19.90
N ARG A 35 -2.39 18.49 19.93
CA ARG A 35 -0.94 18.42 19.78
C ARG A 35 -0.28 17.51 20.83
N ARG A 36 -0.70 17.60 22.11
CA ARG A 36 -0.22 16.67 23.14
C ARG A 36 -0.57 15.22 22.86
N TRP A 37 -1.71 14.95 22.28
CA TRP A 37 -2.10 13.60 21.89
C TRP A 37 -1.24 13.11 20.72
N LEU A 38 -1.09 13.91 19.68
CA LEU A 38 -0.25 13.59 18.52
C LEU A 38 1.22 13.34 18.94
N GLY A 39 1.77 14.16 19.82
CA GLY A 39 3.15 14.03 20.32
C GLY A 39 3.34 12.95 21.38
N ASN A 40 2.30 12.24 21.82
CA ASN A 40 2.43 11.24 22.88
C ASN A 40 2.98 9.90 22.37
N SER A 41 4.29 9.69 22.48
CA SER A 41 4.98 8.47 22.04
C SER A 41 4.52 7.18 22.75
N ARG A 42 3.85 7.29 23.91
CA ARG A 42 3.30 6.13 24.64
C ARG A 42 2.06 5.52 23.97
N ILE A 43 1.43 6.24 23.05
CA ILE A 43 0.26 5.73 22.32
C ILE A 43 0.76 4.84 21.17
N ASN A 44 0.52 3.55 21.29
CA ASN A 44 0.77 2.60 20.21
C ASN A 44 -0.43 2.58 19.25
N ILE A 45 -0.31 3.30 18.14
CA ILE A 45 -1.38 3.47 17.15
C ILE A 45 -1.76 2.15 16.46
N HIS A 46 -0.80 1.27 16.23
CA HIS A 46 -1.06 -0.03 15.59
C HIS A 46 -1.86 -0.95 16.50
N ARG A 47 -1.57 -0.93 17.81
CA ARG A 47 -2.37 -1.66 18.80
C ARG A 47 -3.82 -1.14 18.88
N LEU A 48 -4.02 0.17 18.70
CA LEU A 48 -5.36 0.77 18.68
C LEU A 48 -6.10 0.48 17.38
N TYR A 49 -5.39 0.47 16.24
CA TYR A 49 -5.99 0.25 14.93
C TYR A 49 -6.36 -1.21 14.67
N LYS A 50 -5.55 -2.15 15.16
CA LYS A 50 -5.73 -3.59 14.94
C LYS A 50 -7.17 -4.08 15.17
N PRO A 51 -7.82 -3.86 16.33
CA PRO A 51 -9.19 -4.34 16.54
C PRO A 51 -10.22 -3.69 15.61
N LEU A 52 -10.00 -2.45 15.17
CA LEU A 52 -10.91 -1.75 14.25
C LEU A 52 -10.89 -2.39 12.86
N ILE A 53 -9.70 -2.58 12.30
CA ILE A 53 -9.58 -3.19 10.98
C ILE A 53 -9.95 -4.69 11.01
N GLN A 54 -9.65 -5.41 12.08
CA GLN A 54 -10.08 -6.80 12.24
C GLN A 54 -11.61 -6.91 12.29
N ALA A 55 -12.30 -6.01 13.00
CA ALA A 55 -13.76 -5.98 13.02
C ALA A 55 -14.35 -5.69 11.64
N ALA A 56 -13.75 -4.78 10.86
CA ALA A 56 -14.19 -4.50 9.50
C ALA A 56 -13.96 -5.68 8.55
N LEU A 57 -12.88 -6.44 8.74
CA LEU A 57 -12.55 -7.61 7.91
C LEU A 57 -13.26 -8.91 8.38
N ALA A 58 -13.87 -8.92 9.56
CA ALA A 58 -14.55 -10.12 10.09
C ALA A 58 -15.76 -10.56 9.24
N THR A 59 -16.34 -9.63 8.47
CA THR A 59 -17.45 -9.89 7.54
C THR A 59 -17.00 -10.01 6.09
N TRP A 60 -15.72 -10.29 5.84
CA TRP A 60 -15.20 -10.43 4.48
C TRP A 60 -15.68 -11.75 3.87
N GLU A 61 -16.53 -11.66 2.85
CA GLU A 61 -17.19 -12.82 2.23
C GLU A 61 -16.46 -13.31 0.95
N ALA A 62 -15.56 -12.51 0.38
CA ALA A 62 -14.86 -12.88 -0.83
C ALA A 62 -13.74 -13.91 -0.54
N GLU A 63 -13.53 -14.86 -1.46
CA GLU A 63 -12.49 -15.87 -1.39
C GLU A 63 -11.06 -15.29 -1.34
N SER A 64 -10.87 -14.13 -1.94
CA SER A 64 -9.58 -13.46 -2.03
C SER A 64 -9.64 -12.04 -1.49
N LEU A 65 -8.57 -11.63 -0.85
CA LEU A 65 -8.36 -10.27 -0.36
C LEU A 65 -7.15 -9.67 -1.07
N TYR A 66 -7.37 -8.60 -1.83
CA TYR A 66 -6.31 -7.89 -2.53
C TYR A 66 -5.72 -6.82 -1.63
N LEU A 67 -4.40 -6.83 -1.50
CA LEU A 67 -3.63 -5.80 -0.80
C LEU A 67 -2.78 -5.01 -1.80
N CYS A 68 -2.77 -3.69 -1.66
CA CYS A 68 -1.86 -2.83 -2.42
C CYS A 68 -0.75 -2.32 -1.51
N LEU A 69 0.50 -2.47 -1.93
CA LEU A 69 1.68 -1.92 -1.27
C LEU A 69 2.28 -0.83 -2.14
N ASP A 70 2.41 0.36 -1.57
CA ASP A 70 3.08 1.48 -2.26
C ASP A 70 3.68 2.48 -1.27
N THR A 71 4.49 3.40 -1.80
CA THR A 71 5.14 4.48 -1.04
C THR A 71 4.76 5.83 -1.61
N SER A 72 4.63 6.82 -0.74
CA SER A 72 4.38 8.20 -1.14
C SER A 72 5.27 9.16 -0.35
N LEU A 73 5.80 10.19 -1.03
CA LEU A 73 6.63 11.21 -0.41
C LEU A 73 5.80 12.41 0.01
N PHE A 74 6.14 12.96 1.17
CA PHE A 74 5.55 14.18 1.72
C PHE A 74 6.63 15.20 1.98
N TRP A 75 6.46 16.38 1.41
CA TRP A 75 7.33 17.55 1.59
C TRP A 75 8.83 17.27 1.33
N GLU A 76 9.15 16.22 0.56
CA GLU A 76 10.53 15.79 0.30
C GLU A 76 11.33 15.42 1.58
N GLU A 77 10.65 15.23 2.71
CA GLU A 77 11.24 14.92 4.01
C GLU A 77 10.80 13.57 4.55
N TYR A 78 9.57 13.16 4.23
CA TYR A 78 8.96 11.96 4.79
C TYR A 78 8.52 11.00 3.70
N CYS A 79 8.77 9.72 3.92
CA CYS A 79 8.25 8.62 3.13
C CYS A 79 7.18 7.87 3.92
N LEU A 80 5.98 7.81 3.38
CA LEU A 80 4.93 6.92 3.86
C LEU A 80 4.98 5.61 3.08
N ILE A 81 5.10 4.51 3.79
CA ILE A 81 4.86 3.18 3.25
C ILE A 81 3.47 2.77 3.70
N ARG A 82 2.61 2.39 2.78
CA ARG A 82 1.25 1.95 3.08
C ARG A 82 0.96 0.60 2.44
N LEU A 83 0.42 -0.30 3.26
CA LEU A 83 -0.29 -1.49 2.82
C LEU A 83 -1.78 -1.24 3.04
N ALA A 84 -2.58 -1.43 2.01
CA ALA A 84 -4.01 -1.14 2.03
C ALA A 84 -4.81 -2.28 1.42
N VAL A 85 -6.03 -2.48 1.92
CA VAL A 85 -7.02 -3.41 1.35
C VAL A 85 -7.72 -2.71 0.18
N VAL A 86 -7.83 -3.38 -0.95
CA VAL A 86 -8.66 -2.94 -2.08
C VAL A 86 -10.13 -3.25 -1.77
N TYR A 87 -10.96 -2.24 -1.76
CA TYR A 87 -12.38 -2.40 -1.49
C TYR A 87 -13.22 -1.38 -2.27
N ARG A 88 -14.09 -1.87 -3.18
CA ARG A 88 -15.04 -1.05 -3.97
C ARG A 88 -14.40 0.16 -4.67
N GLY A 89 -13.26 -0.04 -5.32
CA GLY A 89 -12.54 1.03 -6.03
C GLY A 89 -11.82 2.02 -5.10
N ARG A 90 -11.55 1.62 -3.86
CA ARG A 90 -10.80 2.40 -2.87
C ARG A 90 -9.75 1.55 -2.17
N SER A 91 -8.77 2.20 -1.58
CA SER A 91 -7.76 1.56 -0.74
C SER A 91 -7.95 1.93 0.73
N ILE A 92 -8.28 0.93 1.55
CA ILE A 92 -8.43 1.10 3.00
C ILE A 92 -7.10 0.78 3.67
N PRO A 93 -6.47 1.72 4.41
CA PRO A 93 -5.21 1.44 5.08
C PRO A 93 -5.30 0.23 6.00
N LEU A 94 -4.44 -0.77 5.80
CA LEU A 94 -4.30 -1.94 6.68
C LEU A 94 -3.19 -1.72 7.70
N ALA A 95 -2.02 -1.32 7.20
CA ALA A 95 -0.84 -0.99 8.00
C ALA A 95 0.01 0.06 7.27
N TRP A 96 0.77 0.85 8.03
CA TRP A 96 1.64 1.89 7.47
C TRP A 96 2.86 2.14 8.33
N ARG A 97 3.86 2.76 7.71
CA ARG A 97 5.02 3.35 8.39
C ARG A 97 5.32 4.72 7.81
N VAL A 98 5.62 5.67 8.65
CA VAL A 98 6.18 6.96 8.24
C VAL A 98 7.66 6.95 8.61
N LEU A 99 8.50 7.29 7.64
CA LEU A 99 9.94 7.37 7.79
C LEU A 99 10.39 8.80 7.50
N GLU A 100 11.38 9.27 8.24
CA GLU A 100 12.10 10.50 7.90
C GLU A 100 13.14 10.15 6.84
N HIS A 101 12.70 10.23 5.58
CA HIS A 101 13.44 9.74 4.43
C HIS A 101 12.94 10.40 3.14
N ALA A 102 13.84 11.03 2.41
CA ALA A 102 13.53 11.79 1.19
C ALA A 102 13.41 10.93 -0.09
N SER A 103 13.40 9.60 0.03
CA SER A 103 13.30 8.68 -1.10
C SER A 103 12.17 7.69 -0.95
N ALA A 104 11.47 7.40 -2.05
CA ALA A 104 10.48 6.33 -2.11
C ALA A 104 11.09 4.91 -2.04
N SER A 105 12.43 4.79 -2.25
CA SER A 105 13.14 3.52 -2.16
C SER A 105 13.52 3.24 -0.71
N VAL A 106 12.96 2.19 -0.14
CA VAL A 106 13.12 1.80 1.27
C VAL A 106 13.74 0.40 1.35
N SER A 107 14.38 0.08 2.47
CA SER A 107 15.05 -1.20 2.67
C SER A 107 14.07 -2.38 2.67
N ALA A 108 14.50 -3.54 2.18
CA ALA A 108 13.70 -4.77 2.20
C ALA A 108 13.28 -5.19 3.61
N ASP A 109 14.09 -4.90 4.64
CA ASP A 109 13.79 -5.21 6.04
C ASP A 109 12.57 -4.42 6.55
N THR A 110 12.43 -3.18 6.10
CA THR A 110 11.27 -2.33 6.46
C THR A 110 9.99 -2.89 5.85
N TYR A 111 10.02 -3.32 4.59
CA TYR A 111 8.88 -3.97 3.94
C TYR A 111 8.53 -5.29 4.63
N GLN A 112 9.53 -6.13 4.91
CA GLN A 112 9.33 -7.39 5.61
C GLN A 112 8.64 -7.18 6.97
N ALA A 113 9.12 -6.24 7.77
CA ALA A 113 8.53 -5.94 9.06
C ALA A 113 7.07 -5.46 8.95
N LEU A 114 6.74 -4.67 7.92
CA LEU A 114 5.37 -4.21 7.66
C LEU A 114 4.45 -5.37 7.24
N LEU A 115 4.92 -6.26 6.34
CA LEU A 115 4.17 -7.42 5.89
C LEU A 115 3.88 -8.38 7.05
N MET A 116 4.87 -8.70 7.87
CA MET A 116 4.70 -9.56 9.05
C MET A 116 3.77 -8.97 10.09
N GLN A 117 3.81 -7.65 10.30
CA GLN A 117 2.89 -6.97 11.18
C GLN A 117 1.45 -7.05 10.67
N SER A 118 1.25 -6.78 9.38
CA SER A 118 -0.08 -6.74 8.76
C SER A 118 -0.73 -8.12 8.66
N ALA A 119 0.05 -9.19 8.54
CA ALA A 119 -0.47 -10.56 8.57
C ALA A 119 -1.29 -10.87 9.83
N GLN A 120 -0.93 -10.23 10.96
CA GLN A 120 -1.66 -10.39 12.23
C GLN A 120 -3.05 -9.71 12.25
N TYR A 121 -3.38 -8.92 11.23
CA TYR A 121 -4.63 -8.17 11.13
C TYR A 121 -5.65 -8.85 10.23
N LEU A 122 -5.20 -9.76 9.38
CA LEU A 122 -6.00 -10.41 8.37
C LEU A 122 -6.76 -11.64 8.91
N PRO A 123 -7.92 -11.98 8.34
CA PRO A 123 -8.60 -13.24 8.60
C PRO A 123 -7.71 -14.44 8.20
N ALA A 124 -7.82 -15.56 8.92
CA ALA A 124 -6.99 -16.74 8.67
C ALA A 124 -7.36 -17.49 7.38
N ASP A 125 -8.64 -17.46 7.01
CA ASP A 125 -9.21 -18.32 5.96
C ASP A 125 -9.40 -17.60 4.62
N VAL A 126 -8.73 -16.46 4.40
CA VAL A 126 -8.84 -15.68 3.18
C VAL A 126 -7.54 -15.75 2.39
N ALA A 127 -7.62 -16.06 1.10
CA ALA A 127 -6.47 -16.02 0.21
C ALA A 127 -6.02 -14.56 0.00
N VAL A 128 -4.78 -14.25 0.35
CA VAL A 128 -4.23 -12.88 0.24
C VAL A 128 -3.41 -12.75 -1.03
N ILE A 129 -3.68 -11.72 -1.83
CA ILE A 129 -2.95 -11.40 -3.05
C ILE A 129 -2.38 -9.99 -2.93
N LEU A 130 -1.07 -9.88 -2.84
CA LEU A 130 -0.37 -8.59 -2.76
C LEU A 130 -0.10 -8.02 -4.16
N LEU A 131 -0.46 -6.78 -4.37
CA LEU A 131 -0.23 -5.98 -5.57
C LEU A 131 0.81 -4.91 -5.27
N ALA A 132 1.87 -4.83 -6.07
CA ALA A 132 2.91 -3.83 -5.87
C ALA A 132 3.56 -3.38 -7.18
N ASP A 133 4.12 -2.17 -7.20
CA ASP A 133 4.82 -1.66 -8.37
C ASP A 133 6.25 -2.24 -8.46
N ARG A 134 6.91 -1.93 -9.58
CA ARG A 134 8.28 -2.37 -9.95
C ARG A 134 9.36 -2.02 -8.90
N GLY A 135 9.11 -1.05 -8.05
CA GLY A 135 9.98 -0.71 -6.91
C GLY A 135 10.06 -1.80 -5.84
N PHE A 136 9.09 -2.72 -5.83
CA PHE A 136 8.97 -3.77 -4.80
C PHE A 136 9.43 -5.16 -5.27
N VAL A 137 10.08 -5.25 -6.42
CA VAL A 137 10.66 -6.51 -6.93
C VAL A 137 11.94 -6.81 -6.17
N HIS A 138 11.81 -7.30 -4.96
CA HIS A 138 12.89 -7.74 -4.09
C HIS A 138 12.72 -9.20 -3.73
N THR A 139 13.73 -10.02 -4.00
CA THR A 139 13.72 -11.46 -3.67
C THR A 139 13.28 -11.72 -2.24
N ARG A 140 13.80 -10.94 -1.29
CA ARG A 140 13.48 -11.09 0.13
C ARG A 140 12.01 -10.77 0.44
N ALA A 141 11.43 -9.74 -0.18
CA ALA A 141 10.01 -9.42 -0.02
C ALA A 141 9.11 -10.53 -0.58
N MET A 142 9.44 -11.04 -1.78
CA MET A 142 8.72 -12.17 -2.40
C MET A 142 8.82 -13.46 -1.57
N GLN A 143 9.98 -13.73 -0.96
CA GLN A 143 10.14 -14.84 -0.02
C GLN A 143 9.27 -14.67 1.23
N THR A 144 9.22 -13.46 1.79
CA THR A 144 8.38 -13.16 2.95
C THR A 144 6.89 -13.39 2.63
N MET A 145 6.41 -12.96 1.47
CA MET A 145 5.03 -13.21 1.05
C MET A 145 4.73 -14.71 0.97
N ARG A 146 5.63 -15.51 0.38
CA ARG A 146 5.49 -16.97 0.34
C ARG A 146 5.47 -17.61 1.75
N GLN A 147 6.33 -17.14 2.66
CA GLN A 147 6.35 -17.60 4.05
C GLN A 147 5.04 -17.31 4.79
N LEU A 148 4.39 -16.18 4.44
CA LEU A 148 3.09 -15.80 4.98
C LEU A 148 1.91 -16.54 4.30
N GLY A 149 2.17 -17.36 3.29
CA GLY A 149 1.12 -17.99 2.48
C GLY A 149 0.39 -17.02 1.55
N TRP A 150 0.98 -15.85 1.29
CA TRP A 150 0.40 -14.85 0.41
C TRP A 150 0.85 -15.03 -1.03
N HIS A 151 -0.06 -14.78 -1.95
CA HIS A 151 0.23 -14.64 -3.37
C HIS A 151 0.60 -13.21 -3.71
N TYR A 152 1.21 -13.00 -4.88
CA TYR A 152 1.55 -11.65 -5.32
C TYR A 152 1.42 -11.45 -6.84
N ARG A 153 1.19 -10.19 -7.23
CA ARG A 153 1.25 -9.66 -8.59
C ARG A 153 2.10 -8.40 -8.53
N ILE A 154 3.34 -8.46 -8.99
CA ILE A 154 4.28 -7.35 -8.91
C ILE A 154 4.73 -6.97 -10.31
N ARG A 155 4.70 -5.68 -10.64
CA ARG A 155 5.22 -5.20 -11.92
C ARG A 155 6.73 -5.34 -11.94
N LEU A 156 7.28 -5.89 -13.03
CA LEU A 156 8.70 -5.97 -13.25
C LEU A 156 9.24 -4.71 -13.93
N LYS A 157 10.49 -4.38 -13.68
CA LYS A 157 11.23 -3.44 -14.51
C LYS A 157 11.48 -4.07 -15.89
N SER A 158 11.49 -3.24 -16.92
CA SER A 158 11.67 -3.67 -18.30
C SER A 158 13.03 -4.34 -18.58
N ASP A 159 14.02 -4.02 -17.76
CA ASP A 159 15.39 -4.53 -17.79
C ASP A 159 15.64 -5.73 -16.85
N THR A 160 14.60 -6.25 -16.20
CA THR A 160 14.72 -7.42 -15.32
C THR A 160 15.13 -8.66 -16.12
N TRP A 161 16.19 -9.35 -15.69
CA TRP A 161 16.61 -10.59 -16.30
C TRP A 161 15.69 -11.76 -15.91
N LEU A 162 15.19 -12.45 -16.93
CA LEU A 162 14.32 -13.62 -16.84
C LEU A 162 15.05 -14.83 -17.44
N TRP A 163 15.20 -15.89 -16.68
CA TRP A 163 15.63 -17.18 -17.24
C TRP A 163 14.41 -18.00 -17.59
N ARG A 164 14.36 -18.48 -18.82
CA ARG A 164 13.28 -19.31 -19.34
C ARG A 164 13.76 -20.72 -19.63
N PRO A 165 13.02 -21.75 -19.18
CA PRO A 165 13.36 -23.14 -19.54
C PRO A 165 13.46 -23.30 -21.05
N GLY A 166 14.55 -23.94 -21.52
CA GLY A 166 14.80 -24.20 -22.95
C GLY A 166 15.18 -22.98 -23.80
N SER A 167 15.20 -21.76 -23.26
CA SER A 167 15.48 -20.52 -24.01
C SER A 167 16.57 -19.64 -23.40
N GLY A 168 16.96 -19.91 -22.13
CA GLY A 168 18.00 -19.13 -21.45
C GLY A 168 17.52 -17.76 -20.93
N TRP A 169 18.50 -16.84 -20.73
CA TRP A 169 18.28 -15.52 -20.19
C TRP A 169 17.78 -14.54 -21.25
N CYS A 170 16.78 -13.75 -20.90
CA CYS A 170 16.23 -12.68 -21.72
C CYS A 170 15.70 -11.54 -20.85
N GLN A 171 15.31 -10.42 -21.44
CA GLN A 171 14.63 -9.33 -20.77
C GLN A 171 13.22 -9.15 -21.33
N PRO A 172 12.25 -8.60 -20.55
CA PRO A 172 10.88 -8.32 -21.04
C PRO A 172 10.88 -7.50 -22.33
N THR A 173 11.80 -6.56 -22.47
CA THR A 173 11.92 -5.68 -23.67
C THR A 173 12.33 -6.40 -24.95
N SER A 174 12.90 -7.61 -24.87
CA SER A 174 13.25 -8.40 -26.07
C SER A 174 12.02 -8.95 -26.81
N PHE A 175 10.82 -8.84 -26.20
CA PHE A 175 9.57 -9.33 -26.79
C PHE A 175 8.77 -8.19 -27.43
N HIS A 176 8.67 -8.19 -28.74
CA HIS A 176 7.90 -7.20 -29.50
C HIS A 176 6.44 -7.63 -29.56
N LEU A 177 5.62 -7.07 -28.65
CA LEU A 177 4.18 -7.33 -28.59
C LEU A 177 3.39 -6.20 -29.26
N THR A 178 2.42 -6.58 -30.08
CA THR A 178 1.41 -5.65 -30.59
C THR A 178 0.37 -5.36 -29.53
N ARG A 179 -0.38 -4.26 -29.66
CA ARG A 179 -1.45 -3.88 -28.74
C ARG A 179 -2.47 -5.02 -28.56
N GLY A 180 -2.91 -5.21 -27.34
CA GLY A 180 -3.89 -6.26 -26.98
C GLY A 180 -3.33 -7.69 -26.95
N LYS A 181 -2.03 -7.89 -27.22
CA LYS A 181 -1.38 -9.21 -27.13
C LYS A 181 -0.68 -9.39 -25.80
N ALA A 182 -0.69 -10.63 -25.31
CA ALA A 182 -0.02 -11.05 -24.08
C ALA A 182 0.73 -12.36 -24.31
N LEU A 183 1.84 -12.55 -23.57
CA LEU A 183 2.63 -13.77 -23.50
C LEU A 183 2.78 -14.20 -22.05
N CYS A 184 2.52 -15.46 -21.75
CA CYS A 184 2.71 -16.04 -20.43
C CYS A 184 3.94 -16.94 -20.42
N PHE A 185 4.78 -16.80 -19.42
CA PHE A 185 5.94 -17.65 -19.17
C PHE A 185 5.79 -18.32 -17.80
N HIS A 186 5.96 -19.62 -17.76
CA HIS A 186 5.84 -20.40 -16.55
C HIS A 186 7.20 -20.94 -16.11
N ASN A 187 7.37 -21.12 -14.78
CA ASN A 187 8.59 -21.67 -14.19
C ASN A 187 9.86 -20.90 -14.55
N VAL A 188 9.76 -19.59 -14.67
CA VAL A 188 10.91 -18.71 -14.93
C VAL A 188 11.65 -18.39 -13.63
N ARG A 189 12.91 -17.97 -13.76
CA ARG A 189 13.70 -17.42 -12.64
C ARG A 189 14.04 -15.96 -12.91
N LEU A 190 14.03 -15.16 -11.86
CA LEU A 190 14.37 -13.74 -11.91
C LEU A 190 15.80 -13.51 -11.43
N HIS A 191 16.42 -12.45 -11.96
CA HIS A 191 17.73 -11.94 -11.58
C HIS A 191 18.88 -12.92 -11.84
N LEU A 192 19.92 -12.43 -12.50
CA LEU A 192 21.09 -13.23 -12.90
C LEU A 192 21.81 -13.87 -11.71
N GLN A 193 21.95 -13.13 -10.63
CA GLN A 193 22.72 -13.58 -9.45
C GLN A 193 21.86 -14.44 -8.50
N GLU A 194 20.69 -13.93 -8.12
CA GLU A 194 19.84 -14.56 -7.11
C GLU A 194 19.05 -15.76 -7.64
N LYS A 195 18.80 -15.78 -8.95
CA LYS A 195 18.04 -16.84 -9.66
C LYS A 195 16.74 -17.20 -8.94
N TYR A 196 16.03 -16.18 -8.41
CA TYR A 196 14.82 -16.38 -7.64
C TYR A 196 13.71 -17.02 -8.47
N GLY A 197 13.08 -18.04 -7.95
CA GLY A 197 11.99 -18.78 -8.61
C GLY A 197 11.85 -20.20 -8.07
N PRO A 198 10.98 -21.05 -8.69
CA PRO A 198 10.21 -20.72 -9.90
C PRO A 198 9.11 -19.71 -9.66
N VAL A 199 8.86 -18.85 -10.65
CA VAL A 199 7.75 -17.88 -10.70
C VAL A 199 7.12 -17.89 -12.09
N HIS A 200 6.01 -17.17 -12.24
CA HIS A 200 5.33 -17.03 -13.53
C HIS A 200 5.34 -15.56 -13.93
N VAL A 201 5.44 -15.27 -15.20
CA VAL A 201 5.48 -13.91 -15.74
C VAL A 201 4.50 -13.78 -16.89
N ILE A 202 3.74 -12.69 -16.91
CA ILE A 202 2.96 -12.31 -18.07
C ILE A 202 3.48 -10.97 -18.60
N LEU A 203 3.71 -10.93 -19.91
CA LEU A 203 4.03 -9.72 -20.64
C LEU A 203 2.82 -9.32 -21.46
N GLY A 204 2.52 -8.04 -21.54
CA GLY A 204 1.41 -7.57 -22.37
C GLY A 204 1.56 -6.11 -22.75
N ARG A 205 0.86 -5.75 -23.80
CA ARG A 205 0.74 -4.36 -24.24
C ARG A 205 -0.72 -3.95 -24.21
N ASN A 206 -1.01 -2.93 -23.40
CA ASN A 206 -2.36 -2.40 -23.21
C ASN A 206 -2.98 -2.02 -24.57
N ASN A 207 -4.24 -2.40 -24.76
CA ASN A 207 -4.97 -2.18 -26.00
C ASN A 207 -5.27 -0.69 -26.25
N ILE A 208 -5.50 0.08 -25.19
CA ILE A 208 -5.94 1.48 -25.25
C ILE A 208 -4.73 2.42 -25.44
N ASN A 209 -3.82 2.43 -24.50
CA ASN A 209 -2.67 3.37 -24.48
C ASN A 209 -1.37 2.78 -25.02
N GLY A 210 -1.33 1.47 -25.28
CA GLY A 210 -0.14 0.77 -25.77
C GLY A 210 0.97 0.60 -24.73
N GLU A 211 0.71 0.88 -23.46
CA GLU A 211 1.69 0.72 -22.38
C GLU A 211 2.10 -0.75 -22.24
N PHE A 212 3.41 -0.97 -22.06
CA PHE A 212 3.96 -2.32 -21.87
C PHE A 212 4.01 -2.65 -20.38
N TRP A 213 3.41 -3.78 -20.02
CA TRP A 213 3.43 -4.32 -18.68
C TRP A 213 4.10 -5.70 -18.66
N ALA A 214 4.95 -5.90 -17.66
CA ALA A 214 5.49 -7.18 -17.27
C ALA A 214 5.09 -7.42 -15.80
N VAL A 215 4.34 -8.46 -15.51
CA VAL A 215 3.88 -8.78 -14.15
C VAL A 215 4.34 -10.16 -13.76
N VAL A 216 5.01 -10.25 -12.60
CA VAL A 216 5.42 -11.50 -11.97
C VAL A 216 4.40 -11.96 -10.94
N SER A 217 4.23 -13.26 -10.85
CA SER A 217 3.35 -13.95 -9.91
C SER A 217 3.99 -15.24 -9.42
N ASP A 218 3.67 -15.66 -8.21
CA ASP A 218 3.98 -17.01 -7.68
C ASP A 218 2.99 -18.07 -8.18
N GLN A 219 1.86 -17.64 -8.74
CA GLN A 219 0.84 -18.50 -9.36
C GLN A 219 0.88 -18.39 -10.88
N PRO A 220 0.41 -19.42 -11.64
CA PRO A 220 0.31 -19.35 -13.09
C PRO A 220 -0.43 -18.10 -13.57
N THR A 221 0.16 -17.42 -14.55
CA THR A 221 -0.35 -16.17 -15.09
C THR A 221 -1.24 -16.40 -16.32
N CYS A 222 -2.26 -15.55 -16.46
CA CYS A 222 -3.14 -15.47 -17.63
C CYS A 222 -3.58 -13.99 -17.81
N PRO A 223 -4.30 -13.61 -18.86
CA PRO A 223 -4.74 -12.23 -19.06
C PRO A 223 -5.50 -11.61 -17.88
N LYS A 224 -6.21 -12.42 -17.07
CA LYS A 224 -6.86 -11.96 -15.83
C LYS A 224 -5.86 -11.38 -14.83
N THR A 225 -4.60 -11.83 -14.83
CA THR A 225 -3.54 -11.31 -13.95
C THR A 225 -3.31 -9.81 -14.15
N PHE A 226 -3.51 -9.26 -15.35
CA PHE A 226 -3.45 -7.82 -15.59
C PHE A 226 -4.61 -7.06 -14.96
N ALA A 227 -5.82 -7.62 -15.00
CA ALA A 227 -6.97 -7.02 -14.33
C ALA A 227 -6.78 -7.03 -12.81
N GLU A 228 -6.28 -8.12 -12.24
CA GLU A 228 -5.93 -8.21 -10.82
C GLU A 228 -4.86 -7.17 -10.45
N TYR A 229 -3.78 -7.09 -11.24
CA TYR A 229 -2.73 -6.09 -11.01
C TYR A 229 -3.26 -4.65 -11.13
N GLY A 230 -4.23 -4.42 -12.04
CA GLY A 230 -4.86 -3.11 -12.24
C GLY A 230 -5.52 -2.55 -10.99
N LEU A 231 -5.99 -3.39 -10.06
CA LEU A 231 -6.54 -2.96 -8.78
C LEU A 231 -5.52 -2.20 -7.91
N ARG A 232 -4.22 -2.30 -8.22
CA ARG A 232 -3.17 -1.54 -7.53
C ARG A 232 -3.38 -0.03 -7.62
N PHE A 233 -3.98 0.46 -8.70
CA PHE A 233 -4.19 1.89 -8.89
C PHE A 233 -5.12 2.51 -7.84
N ASP A 234 -5.95 1.72 -7.17
CA ASP A 234 -6.79 2.20 -6.07
C ASP A 234 -5.97 2.80 -4.90
N ILE A 235 -4.69 2.41 -4.73
CA ILE A 235 -3.83 2.99 -3.68
C ILE A 235 -3.36 4.40 -4.06
N GLU A 236 -3.17 4.68 -5.35
CA GLU A 236 -2.79 6.01 -5.85
C GLU A 236 -3.94 7.00 -5.59
N GLU A 237 -5.18 6.61 -5.88
CA GLU A 237 -6.37 7.38 -5.52
C GLU A 237 -6.46 7.64 -4.01
N GLY A 238 -6.16 6.62 -3.20
CA GLY A 238 -6.11 6.77 -1.75
C GLY A 238 -5.04 7.76 -1.27
N PHE A 239 -3.87 7.83 -1.93
CA PHE A 239 -2.87 8.85 -1.62
C PHE A 239 -3.32 10.26 -2.02
N LEU A 240 -4.00 10.40 -3.16
CA LEU A 240 -4.59 11.67 -3.58
C LEU A 240 -5.67 12.14 -2.59
N ASP A 241 -6.53 11.25 -2.12
CA ASP A 241 -7.53 11.55 -1.10
C ASP A 241 -6.88 12.04 0.20
N ASP A 242 -5.78 11.42 0.62
CA ASP A 242 -5.08 11.84 1.83
C ASP A 242 -4.38 13.20 1.65
N GLN A 243 -3.72 13.41 0.52
CA GLN A 243 -2.84 14.56 0.29
C GLN A 243 -3.60 15.84 -0.04
N SER A 244 -4.48 15.80 -1.03
CA SER A 244 -5.06 17.01 -1.63
C SER A 244 -6.56 16.97 -1.88
N SER A 245 -7.11 15.84 -2.31
CA SER A 245 -8.49 15.75 -2.77
C SER A 245 -9.50 15.48 -1.65
N GLY A 246 -9.07 14.91 -0.52
CA GLY A 246 -9.94 14.59 0.62
C GLY A 246 -9.48 15.28 1.90
N TRP A 247 -8.47 14.74 2.58
CA TRP A 247 -8.08 15.20 3.92
C TRP A 247 -7.13 16.42 3.93
N ASN A 248 -6.55 16.80 2.79
CA ASN A 248 -5.64 17.95 2.63
C ASN A 248 -4.41 17.89 3.55
N LEU A 249 -3.79 16.73 3.70
CA LEU A 249 -2.62 16.54 4.56
C LEU A 249 -1.43 17.43 4.17
N GLN A 250 -1.26 17.71 2.86
CA GLN A 250 -0.18 18.59 2.36
C GLN A 250 -0.23 20.00 2.95
N ARG A 251 -1.41 20.47 3.37
CA ARG A 251 -1.58 21.78 4.03
C ARG A 251 -1.38 21.72 5.55
N SER A 252 -1.04 20.56 6.09
CA SER A 252 -0.74 20.43 7.51
C SER A 252 0.59 21.09 7.84
N GLU A 253 0.67 21.75 8.99
CA GLU A 253 1.90 22.28 9.57
C GLU A 253 2.62 21.28 10.47
N ILE A 254 2.13 20.04 10.56
CA ILE A 254 2.71 18.98 11.38
C ILE A 254 3.92 18.42 10.65
N ARG A 255 5.11 18.55 11.26
CA ARG A 255 6.41 18.17 10.68
C ARG A 255 7.21 17.23 11.58
N SER A 256 6.62 16.61 12.56
CA SER A 256 7.30 15.65 13.42
C SER A 256 6.90 14.23 13.02
N LEU A 257 7.84 13.31 12.89
CA LEU A 257 7.62 11.90 12.58
C LEU A 257 6.58 11.27 13.53
N THR A 258 6.71 11.58 14.81
CA THR A 258 5.81 11.10 15.86
C THR A 258 4.38 11.59 15.65
N ASP A 259 4.21 12.87 15.38
CA ASP A 259 2.89 13.48 15.18
C ASP A 259 2.26 13.02 13.88
N LEU A 260 3.04 12.92 12.80
CA LEU A 260 2.60 12.42 11.50
C LEU A 260 2.11 10.96 11.60
N SER A 261 2.85 10.09 12.27
CA SER A 261 2.45 8.69 12.43
C SER A 261 1.09 8.57 13.12
N ARG A 262 0.79 9.44 14.09
CA ARG A 262 -0.51 9.47 14.78
C ARG A 262 -1.59 10.19 13.98
N LEU A 263 -1.21 11.19 13.22
CA LEU A 263 -2.14 11.82 12.28
C LEU A 263 -2.61 10.80 11.24
N TRP A 264 -1.71 9.98 10.72
CA TRP A 264 -2.04 8.87 9.82
C TRP A 264 -3.02 7.86 10.44
N PHE A 265 -2.88 7.57 11.71
CA PHE A 265 -3.88 6.75 12.42
C PHE A 265 -5.27 7.39 12.39
N ILE A 266 -5.36 8.71 12.59
CA ILE A 266 -6.66 9.42 12.53
C ILE A 266 -7.23 9.35 11.12
N LEU A 267 -6.41 9.53 10.08
CA LEU A 267 -6.81 9.40 8.68
C LEU A 267 -7.28 7.96 8.38
N ALA A 268 -6.51 6.96 8.77
CA ALA A 268 -6.84 5.55 8.54
C ALA A 268 -8.19 5.16 9.17
N VAL A 269 -8.46 5.63 10.40
CA VAL A 269 -9.76 5.40 11.06
C VAL A 269 -10.88 6.16 10.36
N ALA A 270 -10.63 7.39 9.90
CA ALA A 270 -11.64 8.17 9.16
C ALA A 270 -11.97 7.49 7.83
N THR A 271 -10.95 7.08 7.07
CA THR A 271 -11.12 6.35 5.80
C THR A 271 -11.90 5.06 6.02
N LEU A 272 -11.52 4.25 7.02
CA LEU A 272 -12.24 3.02 7.36
C LEU A 272 -13.71 3.30 7.65
N TYR A 273 -14.01 4.35 8.42
CA TYR A 273 -15.38 4.69 8.80
C TYR A 273 -16.24 5.17 7.62
N VAL A 274 -15.67 5.91 6.67
CA VAL A 274 -16.45 6.44 5.52
C VAL A 274 -16.56 5.46 4.37
N THR A 275 -15.80 4.36 4.37
CA THR A 275 -15.81 3.34 3.31
C THR A 275 -16.49 2.04 3.75
N ALA A 276 -16.62 1.79 5.04
CA ALA A 276 -17.36 0.64 5.58
C ALA A 276 -18.87 0.90 5.54
#